data_ed6a583af9f9ae50082ec9748e9ef656
#
_entry.id   ed6a583af9f9ae50082ec9748e9ef656
#
_cell.length_a   1.000
_cell.length_b   1.000
_cell.length_c   1.000
_cell.angle_alpha   90.00
_cell.angle_beta   90.00
_cell.angle_gamma   90.00
#
_symmetry.space_group_name_H-M   'P 1'
#
loop_
_entity.id
_entity.type
_entity.pdbx_description
1 polymer ?
#
loop_
_entity_poly.entity_id
_entity_poly.type
_entity_poly.pdbx_seq_one_letter_code
_entity_poly.pdbx_strand_id
1 'polypeptide(L)'
;QVFRAPLSPPRSSRAEGRHVDDHLLRTGIEAWSGCEIVVVEGAGGLFSPLGKTTLGADLARDLGLPLVIVDAARLGGIGRTLCAVRAARAEGLCVAACVFSQVSPATTHPAGEEALVQDTAADLAVLVPDVPVTILWHGARSFDPPIDWWRAAMLGISD
;
A
#
# COMPACT_ATOMS: atom_id res chain seq x y z
N GLN A 1 -18.64 3.27 4.90
CA GLN A 1 -18.90 3.64 6.31
C GLN A 1 -17.84 4.61 6.78
N VAL A 2 -18.23 5.61 7.59
CA VAL A 2 -17.32 6.59 8.21
C VAL A 2 -17.46 6.49 9.72
N PHE A 3 -16.33 6.53 10.44
CA PHE A 3 -16.23 6.56 11.89
C PHE A 3 -15.41 7.79 12.31
N ARG A 4 -15.73 8.38 13.46
CA ARG A 4 -15.15 9.66 13.93
C ARG A 4 -13.82 9.47 14.65
N ALA A 5 -13.68 8.37 15.42
CA ALA A 5 -12.48 8.15 16.20
C ALA A 5 -11.30 7.76 15.30
N PRO A 6 -10.09 8.33 15.47
CA PRO A 6 -8.89 8.00 14.69
C PRO A 6 -8.27 6.69 15.20
N LEU A 7 -9.01 5.60 15.09
CA LEU A 7 -8.64 4.26 15.52
C LEU A 7 -8.79 3.30 14.33
N SER A 8 -8.32 2.05 14.49
CA SER A 8 -8.61 1.01 13.50
C SER A 8 -10.14 0.86 13.32
N PRO A 9 -10.65 0.56 12.10
CA PRO A 9 -12.08 0.53 11.84
C PRO A 9 -12.92 -0.29 12.84
N PRO A 10 -12.48 -1.51 13.27
CA PRO A 10 -13.23 -2.26 14.27
C PRO A 10 -13.25 -1.61 15.66
N ARG A 11 -12.19 -0.88 16.03
CA ARG A 11 -12.15 -0.18 17.33
C ARG A 11 -12.99 1.10 17.28
N SER A 12 -12.90 1.83 16.18
CA SER A 12 -13.67 3.06 15.98
C SER A 12 -15.16 2.77 15.94
N SER A 13 -15.58 1.72 15.22
CA SER A 13 -16.98 1.31 15.15
C SER A 13 -17.52 0.90 16.53
N ARG A 14 -16.75 0.14 17.30
CA ARG A 14 -17.18 -0.23 18.68
C ARG A 14 -17.32 0.98 19.61
N ALA A 15 -16.41 1.96 19.50
CA ALA A 15 -16.48 3.18 20.28
C ALA A 15 -17.77 4.01 19.99
N GLU A 16 -18.35 3.80 18.82
CA GLU A 16 -19.62 4.44 18.40
C GLU A 16 -20.86 3.52 18.54
N GLY A 17 -20.72 2.37 19.21
CA GLY A 17 -21.81 1.39 19.35
C GLY A 17 -22.25 0.77 18.01
N ARG A 18 -21.35 0.74 17.01
CA ARG A 18 -21.57 0.26 15.64
C ARG A 18 -20.65 -0.93 15.33
N HIS A 19 -20.84 -1.52 14.17
CA HIS A 19 -19.96 -2.55 13.61
C HIS A 19 -19.54 -2.17 12.20
N VAL A 20 -18.35 -2.64 11.79
CA VAL A 20 -17.96 -2.58 10.39
C VAL A 20 -18.80 -3.61 9.64
N ASP A 21 -19.31 -3.19 8.51
CA ASP A 21 -20.01 -4.08 7.57
C ASP A 21 -18.97 -4.69 6.61
N ASP A 22 -18.62 -5.95 6.87
CA ASP A 22 -17.64 -6.69 6.07
C ASP A 22 -18.13 -6.96 4.63
N HIS A 23 -19.45 -7.00 4.40
CA HIS A 23 -20.02 -7.10 3.06
C HIS A 23 -19.80 -5.80 2.28
N LEU A 24 -20.09 -4.66 2.88
CA LEU A 24 -19.89 -3.35 2.26
C LEU A 24 -18.41 -3.07 1.93
N LEU A 25 -17.46 -3.62 2.70
CA LEU A 25 -16.04 -3.51 2.35
C LEU A 25 -15.75 -4.11 0.97
N ARG A 26 -16.44 -5.20 0.61
CA ARG A 26 -16.25 -5.92 -0.66
C ARG A 26 -17.04 -5.32 -1.81
N THR A 27 -18.31 -5.01 -1.56
CA THR A 27 -19.22 -4.51 -2.61
C THR A 27 -19.08 -3.01 -2.88
N GLY A 28 -18.43 -2.28 -1.97
CA GLY A 28 -18.27 -0.83 -2.12
C GLY A 28 -17.50 -0.41 -3.38
N ILE A 29 -16.66 -1.28 -3.93
CA ILE A 29 -15.94 -1.01 -5.18
C ILE A 29 -16.88 -0.98 -6.40
N GLU A 30 -18.02 -1.64 -6.35
CA GLU A 30 -19.00 -1.70 -7.46
C GLU A 30 -19.53 -0.31 -7.85
N ALA A 31 -19.58 0.62 -6.88
CA ALA A 31 -19.95 2.01 -7.13
C ALA A 31 -18.99 2.73 -8.11
N TRP A 32 -17.80 2.17 -8.34
CA TRP A 32 -16.74 2.73 -9.17
C TRP A 32 -16.53 1.92 -10.45
N SER A 33 -17.43 1.01 -10.80
CA SER A 33 -17.31 0.11 -11.98
C SER A 33 -17.23 0.85 -13.33
N GLY A 34 -17.62 2.12 -13.39
CA GLY A 34 -17.47 2.96 -14.58
C GLY A 34 -16.13 3.71 -14.67
N CYS A 35 -15.25 3.58 -13.70
CA CYS A 35 -13.93 4.22 -13.70
C CYS A 35 -12.92 3.38 -14.46
N GLU A 36 -12.03 4.03 -15.22
CA GLU A 36 -10.95 3.34 -15.93
C GLU A 36 -9.90 2.76 -14.97
N ILE A 37 -9.64 3.47 -13.85
CA ILE A 37 -8.75 3.02 -12.77
C ILE A 37 -9.42 3.30 -11.44
N VAL A 38 -9.33 2.34 -10.52
CA VAL A 38 -9.75 2.49 -9.13
C VAL A 38 -8.55 2.19 -8.23
N VAL A 39 -8.28 3.09 -7.30
CA VAL A 39 -7.26 2.88 -6.25
C VAL A 39 -7.96 2.66 -4.93
N VAL A 40 -7.69 1.53 -4.29
CA VAL A 40 -8.22 1.18 -2.97
C VAL A 40 -7.11 1.35 -1.94
N GLU A 41 -7.27 2.30 -1.02
CA GLU A 41 -6.32 2.51 0.07
C GLU A 41 -6.71 1.68 1.29
N GLY A 42 -5.78 0.87 1.79
CA GLY A 42 -5.92 0.11 3.03
C GLY A 42 -5.57 0.97 4.25
N ALA A 43 -6.34 0.85 5.33
CA ALA A 43 -6.05 1.50 6.60
C ALA A 43 -5.05 0.67 7.41
N GLY A 44 -3.79 1.08 7.45
CA GLY A 44 -2.70 0.38 8.14
C GLY A 44 -1.96 -0.61 7.23
N GLY A 45 -1.30 -1.60 7.84
CA GLY A 45 -0.53 -2.61 7.09
C GLY A 45 -1.40 -3.75 6.55
N LEU A 46 -0.77 -4.67 5.81
CA LEU A 46 -1.44 -5.79 5.12
C LEU A 46 -2.32 -6.65 6.04
N PHE A 47 -1.91 -6.87 7.27
CA PHE A 47 -2.67 -7.63 8.25
C PHE A 47 -3.42 -6.76 9.26
N SER A 48 -3.63 -5.48 8.95
CA SER A 48 -4.47 -4.62 9.80
C SER A 48 -5.94 -5.05 9.71
N PRO A 49 -6.66 -5.08 10.84
CA PRO A 49 -8.08 -5.43 10.86
C PRO A 49 -8.91 -4.30 10.25
N LEU A 50 -9.60 -4.58 9.16
CA LEU A 50 -10.52 -3.66 8.49
C LEU A 50 -11.97 -3.90 8.92
N GLY A 51 -12.34 -5.16 9.16
CA GLY A 51 -13.66 -5.59 9.56
C GLY A 51 -13.67 -6.43 10.84
N LYS A 52 -14.76 -7.09 11.10
CA LYS A 52 -14.88 -8.01 12.25
C LYS A 52 -13.92 -9.18 12.13
N THR A 53 -13.79 -9.74 10.93
CA THR A 53 -12.93 -10.88 10.59
C THR A 53 -12.06 -10.61 9.37
N THR A 54 -12.18 -9.46 8.73
CA THR A 54 -11.50 -9.10 7.49
C THR A 54 -10.24 -8.31 7.79
N LEU A 55 -9.10 -8.83 7.33
CA LEU A 55 -7.81 -8.13 7.29
C LEU A 55 -7.63 -7.43 5.94
N GLY A 56 -6.63 -6.55 5.82
CA GLY A 56 -6.27 -5.93 4.55
C GLY A 56 -5.93 -6.97 3.46
N ALA A 57 -5.22 -8.03 3.82
CA ALA A 57 -4.88 -9.14 2.91
C ALA A 57 -6.12 -9.87 2.38
N ASP A 58 -7.10 -10.12 3.27
CA ASP A 58 -8.35 -10.77 2.86
C ASP A 58 -9.11 -9.92 1.86
N LEU A 59 -9.23 -8.62 2.13
CA LEU A 59 -9.90 -7.69 1.22
C LEU A 59 -9.18 -7.61 -0.13
N ALA A 60 -7.86 -7.50 -0.14
CA ALA A 60 -7.08 -7.47 -1.39
C ALA A 60 -7.29 -8.74 -2.22
N ARG A 61 -7.32 -9.91 -1.56
CA ARG A 61 -7.60 -11.20 -2.22
C ARG A 61 -9.01 -11.26 -2.77
N ASP A 62 -10.01 -10.88 -1.98
CA ASP A 62 -11.43 -10.92 -2.37
C ASP A 62 -11.74 -9.97 -3.52
N LEU A 63 -11.03 -8.83 -3.61
CA LEU A 63 -11.15 -7.87 -4.71
C LEU A 63 -10.31 -8.25 -5.94
N GLY A 64 -9.39 -9.21 -5.83
CA GLY A 64 -8.50 -9.61 -6.91
C GLY A 64 -7.54 -8.53 -7.38
N LEU A 65 -7.22 -7.55 -6.52
CA LEU A 65 -6.41 -6.39 -6.89
C LEU A 65 -4.93 -6.62 -6.61
N PRO A 66 -4.03 -6.23 -7.53
CA PRO A 66 -2.60 -6.20 -7.26
C PRO A 66 -2.26 -5.13 -6.21
N LEU A 67 -1.23 -5.41 -5.42
CA LEU A 67 -0.82 -4.55 -4.31
C LEU A 67 0.26 -3.55 -4.73
N VAL A 68 0.11 -2.31 -4.30
CA VAL A 68 1.21 -1.34 -4.23
C VAL A 68 1.61 -1.19 -2.76
N ILE A 69 2.84 -1.60 -2.43
CA ILE A 69 3.35 -1.50 -1.06
C ILE A 69 4.03 -0.13 -0.91
N VAL A 70 3.48 0.69 -0.02
CA VAL A 70 4.01 2.03 0.26
C VAL A 70 4.60 2.05 1.67
N ASP A 71 5.86 2.45 1.79
CA ASP A 71 6.51 2.68 3.09
C ASP A 71 7.16 4.07 3.12
N ALA A 72 7.32 4.61 4.32
CA ALA A 72 8.04 5.85 4.50
C ALA A 72 9.53 5.65 4.18
N ALA A 73 10.11 6.57 3.41
CA ALA A 73 11.53 6.60 3.09
C ALA A 73 12.35 6.98 4.32
N ARG A 74 12.60 6.02 5.21
CA ARG A 74 13.33 6.20 6.47
C ARG A 74 14.02 4.91 6.90
N LEU A 75 14.93 5.02 7.86
CA LEU A 75 15.67 3.86 8.41
C LEU A 75 14.74 2.67 8.74
N GLY A 76 15.14 1.48 8.32
CA GLY A 76 14.37 0.24 8.45
C GLY A 76 13.33 0.02 7.35
N GLY A 77 13.23 0.92 6.36
CA GLY A 77 12.30 0.80 5.22
C GLY A 77 12.45 -0.49 4.44
N ILE A 78 13.70 -0.90 4.13
CA ILE A 78 13.97 -2.17 3.42
C ILE A 78 13.35 -3.35 4.17
N GLY A 79 13.64 -3.46 5.47
CA GLY A 79 13.14 -4.58 6.28
C GLY A 79 11.61 -4.63 6.34
N ARG A 80 10.96 -3.48 6.57
CA ARG A 80 9.49 -3.41 6.60
C ARG A 80 8.87 -3.76 5.25
N THR A 81 9.41 -3.22 4.17
CA THR A 81 8.92 -3.48 2.80
C THR A 81 9.13 -4.94 2.42
N LEU A 82 10.29 -5.53 2.70
CA LEU A 82 10.53 -6.96 2.46
C LEU A 82 9.58 -7.86 3.24
N CYS A 83 9.30 -7.53 4.51
CA CYS A 83 8.31 -8.26 5.29
C CYS A 83 6.93 -8.20 4.63
N ALA A 84 6.50 -7.03 4.17
CA ALA A 84 5.22 -6.86 3.49
C ALA A 84 5.16 -7.61 2.15
N VAL A 85 6.23 -7.54 1.32
CA VAL A 85 6.32 -8.28 0.05
C VAL A 85 6.25 -9.79 0.29
N ARG A 86 7.03 -10.31 1.24
CA ARG A 86 7.03 -11.74 1.56
C ARG A 86 5.70 -12.22 2.11
N ALA A 87 5.09 -11.41 2.97
CA ALA A 87 3.77 -11.70 3.51
C ALA A 87 2.70 -11.71 2.41
N ALA A 88 2.68 -10.71 1.51
CA ALA A 88 1.78 -10.67 0.38
C ALA A 88 1.90 -11.92 -0.50
N ARG A 89 3.14 -12.32 -0.82
CA ARG A 89 3.41 -13.52 -1.63
C ARG A 89 2.97 -14.81 -0.92
N ALA A 90 3.19 -14.92 0.38
CA ALA A 90 2.73 -16.06 1.18
C ALA A 90 1.20 -16.19 1.18
N GLU A 91 0.49 -15.06 1.09
CA GLU A 91 -0.96 -14.99 0.96
C GLU A 91 -1.47 -15.15 -0.50
N GLY A 92 -0.57 -15.42 -1.45
CA GLY A 92 -0.92 -15.55 -2.87
C GLY A 92 -1.30 -14.24 -3.56
N LEU A 93 -0.90 -13.09 -2.97
CA LEU A 93 -1.20 -11.76 -3.51
C LEU A 93 -0.09 -11.30 -4.47
N CYS A 94 -0.49 -10.69 -5.58
CA CYS A 94 0.42 -10.06 -6.52
C CYS A 94 0.90 -8.70 -5.98
N VAL A 95 2.22 -8.45 -6.01
CA VAL A 95 2.80 -7.15 -5.69
C VAL A 95 3.21 -6.47 -6.98
N ALA A 96 2.52 -5.39 -7.32
CA ALA A 96 2.70 -4.64 -8.56
C ALA A 96 3.84 -3.62 -8.48
N ALA A 97 4.07 -3.03 -7.30
CA ALA A 97 5.15 -2.07 -7.08
C ALA A 97 5.45 -1.89 -5.59
N CYS A 98 6.67 -1.41 -5.30
CA CYS A 98 7.04 -0.86 -4.01
C CYS A 98 7.35 0.64 -4.16
N VAL A 99 6.83 1.46 -3.26
CA VAL A 99 7.01 2.91 -3.24
C VAL A 99 7.63 3.33 -1.92
N PHE A 100 8.77 4.00 -1.96
CA PHE A 100 9.27 4.75 -0.82
C PHE A 100 8.76 6.19 -0.88
N SER A 101 7.95 6.60 0.09
CA SER A 101 7.39 7.94 0.18
C SER A 101 8.20 8.80 1.14
N GLN A 102 8.75 9.91 0.65
CA GLN A 102 9.36 10.92 1.50
C GLN A 102 8.26 11.82 2.07
N VAL A 103 7.87 11.57 3.31
CA VAL A 103 6.74 12.23 3.98
C VAL A 103 7.04 13.64 4.50
N SER A 104 8.31 14.02 4.57
CA SER A 104 8.76 15.32 5.08
C SER A 104 9.75 15.97 4.10
N PRO A 105 9.84 17.32 4.05
CA PRO A 105 10.90 17.96 3.29
C PRO A 105 12.29 17.56 3.80
N ALA A 106 13.27 17.49 2.91
CA ALA A 106 14.66 17.13 3.23
C ALA A 106 15.41 18.14 4.15
N THR A 107 14.73 19.14 4.67
CA THR A 107 15.30 20.25 5.44
C THR A 107 15.80 19.90 6.83
N THR A 108 15.51 18.71 7.34
CA THR A 108 15.84 18.29 8.71
C THR A 108 17.06 17.38 8.80
N HIS A 109 17.64 16.96 7.66
CA HIS A 109 18.80 16.07 7.63
C HIS A 109 19.99 16.68 6.87
N PRO A 110 21.26 16.37 7.29
CA PRO A 110 22.44 16.79 6.56
C PRO A 110 22.44 16.31 5.10
N ALA A 111 23.21 16.97 4.27
CA ALA A 111 23.39 16.63 2.85
C ALA A 111 23.70 15.12 2.69
N GLY A 112 22.70 14.30 2.37
CA GLY A 112 22.81 12.84 2.29
C GLY A 112 21.48 12.09 2.40
N GLU A 113 20.38 12.77 2.79
CA GLU A 113 19.09 12.10 2.94
C GLU A 113 18.54 11.58 1.60
N GLU A 114 18.66 12.36 0.53
CA GLU A 114 18.24 11.94 -0.81
C GLU A 114 19.05 10.74 -1.30
N ALA A 115 20.37 10.77 -1.11
CA ALA A 115 21.24 9.64 -1.44
C ALA A 115 20.85 8.39 -0.65
N LEU A 116 20.57 8.54 0.66
CA LEU A 116 20.12 7.41 1.49
C LEU A 116 18.79 6.81 1.00
N VAL A 117 17.86 7.65 0.56
CA VAL A 117 16.57 7.17 0.01
C VAL A 117 16.78 6.44 -1.32
N GLN A 118 17.63 6.99 -2.20
CA GLN A 118 17.99 6.36 -3.48
C GLN A 118 18.70 5.02 -3.27
N ASP A 119 19.70 4.97 -2.39
CA ASP A 119 20.41 3.73 -2.04
C ASP A 119 19.47 2.69 -1.45
N THR A 120 18.55 3.12 -0.57
CA THR A 120 17.52 2.25 0.02
C THR A 120 16.62 1.64 -1.07
N ALA A 121 16.20 2.43 -2.05
CA ALA A 121 15.38 1.95 -3.15
C ALA A 121 16.16 1.01 -4.08
N ALA A 122 17.43 1.32 -4.37
CA ALA A 122 18.31 0.48 -5.17
C ALA A 122 18.58 -0.87 -4.49
N ASP A 123 18.86 -0.87 -3.20
CA ASP A 123 19.07 -2.09 -2.41
C ASP A 123 17.81 -2.97 -2.39
N LEU A 124 16.63 -2.35 -2.22
CA LEU A 124 15.38 -3.10 -2.28
C LEU A 124 15.15 -3.70 -3.66
N ALA A 125 15.43 -2.98 -4.74
CA ALA A 125 15.27 -3.48 -6.11
C ALA A 125 16.14 -4.72 -6.40
N VAL A 126 17.34 -4.80 -5.81
CA VAL A 126 18.18 -6.00 -5.87
C VAL A 126 17.54 -7.19 -5.14
N LEU A 127 16.86 -6.93 -4.02
CA LEU A 127 16.25 -7.97 -3.18
C LEU A 127 14.89 -8.47 -3.70
N VAL A 128 14.22 -7.67 -4.53
CA VAL A 128 12.93 -8.00 -5.17
C VAL A 128 12.97 -7.65 -6.67
N PRO A 129 13.83 -8.32 -7.48
CA PRO A 129 14.12 -7.91 -8.85
C PRO A 129 12.92 -8.00 -9.81
N ASP A 130 11.89 -8.70 -9.42
CA ASP A 130 10.64 -8.88 -10.18
C ASP A 130 9.56 -7.84 -9.83
N VAL A 131 9.83 -6.95 -8.85
CA VAL A 131 8.89 -5.90 -8.43
C VAL A 131 9.52 -4.52 -8.70
N PRO A 132 8.87 -3.66 -9.48
CA PRO A 132 9.33 -2.27 -9.65
C PRO A 132 9.42 -1.55 -8.31
N VAL A 133 10.55 -0.86 -8.08
CA VAL A 133 10.75 -0.01 -6.89
C VAL A 133 10.89 1.43 -7.35
N THR A 134 10.18 2.33 -6.69
CA THR A 134 10.16 3.76 -7.02
C THR A 134 10.12 4.64 -5.76
N ILE A 135 10.40 5.92 -5.94
CA ILE A 135 10.38 6.93 -4.88
C ILE A 135 9.33 7.97 -5.23
N LEU A 136 8.57 8.39 -4.22
CA LEU A 136 7.73 9.59 -4.28
C LEU A 136 8.36 10.63 -3.36
N TRP A 137 9.06 11.60 -3.95
CA TRP A 137 9.68 12.70 -3.23
C TRP A 137 8.64 13.63 -2.61
N HIS A 138 8.98 14.25 -1.48
CA HIS A 138 8.07 15.20 -0.82
C HIS A 138 7.65 16.34 -1.76
N GLY A 139 6.33 16.53 -1.90
CA GLY A 139 5.76 17.54 -2.79
C GLY A 139 5.85 17.23 -4.29
N ALA A 140 6.47 16.14 -4.70
CA ALA A 140 6.49 15.70 -6.09
C ALA A 140 5.11 15.22 -6.56
N ARG A 141 4.88 15.32 -7.87
CA ARG A 141 3.69 14.82 -8.56
C ARG A 141 3.98 13.66 -9.52
N SER A 142 5.22 13.17 -9.49
CA SER A 142 5.67 12.04 -10.30
C SER A 142 6.57 11.13 -9.48
N PHE A 143 6.60 9.88 -9.84
CA PHE A 143 7.45 8.86 -9.26
C PHE A 143 8.82 8.84 -9.93
N ASP A 144 9.86 8.47 -9.19
CA ASP A 144 11.25 8.40 -9.64
C ASP A 144 11.89 7.05 -9.22
N PRO A 145 12.18 6.13 -10.18
CA PRO A 145 11.81 6.18 -11.59
C PRO A 145 10.29 6.07 -11.83
N PRO A 146 9.79 6.52 -13.01
CA PRO A 146 8.38 6.43 -13.34
C PRO A 146 7.91 4.96 -13.43
N ILE A 147 6.66 4.72 -13.07
CA ILE A 147 6.01 3.41 -13.16
C ILE A 147 4.89 3.46 -14.21
N ASP A 148 4.80 2.40 -15.01
CA ASP A 148 3.65 2.13 -15.86
C ASP A 148 2.51 1.58 -15.00
N TRP A 149 1.65 2.46 -14.51
CA TRP A 149 0.53 2.11 -13.63
C TRP A 149 -0.55 1.29 -14.34
N TRP A 150 -0.70 1.41 -15.67
CA TRP A 150 -1.61 0.56 -16.45
C TRP A 150 -1.14 -0.89 -16.40
N ARG A 151 0.14 -1.12 -16.70
CA ARG A 151 0.73 -2.44 -16.62
C ARG A 151 0.68 -3.00 -15.20
N ALA A 152 0.95 -2.16 -14.19
CA ALA A 152 0.90 -2.54 -12.78
C ALA A 152 -0.52 -2.98 -12.37
N ALA A 153 -1.56 -2.27 -12.81
CA ALA A 153 -2.95 -2.59 -12.50
C ALA A 153 -3.44 -3.90 -13.15
N MET A 154 -2.81 -4.32 -14.24
CA MET A 154 -3.17 -5.56 -14.96
C MET A 154 -2.46 -6.80 -14.42
N LEU A 155 -1.52 -6.64 -13.49
CA LEU A 155 -0.83 -7.78 -12.86
C LEU A 155 -1.80 -8.60 -12.00
N GLY A 156 -1.76 -9.92 -12.16
CA GLY A 156 -2.61 -10.84 -11.39
C GLY A 156 -4.06 -10.96 -11.87
N ILE A 157 -4.45 -10.23 -12.91
CA ILE A 157 -5.72 -10.46 -13.60
C ILE A 157 -5.47 -11.64 -14.56
N SER A 158 -5.97 -12.82 -14.19
CA SER A 158 -5.99 -13.97 -15.10
C SER A 158 -7.12 -13.76 -16.12
N ASP A 159 -6.82 -13.98 -17.40
CA ASP A 159 -7.81 -14.05 -18.48
C ASP A 159 -8.80 -15.19 -18.23
#